data_74375b0eb24a36f1405c215f8913f692
#
_entry.id   74375b0eb24a36f1405c215f8913f692
#
_cell.length_a   1.000
_cell.length_b   1.000
_cell.length_c   1.000
_cell.angle_alpha   90.00
_cell.angle_beta   90.00
_cell.angle_gamma   90.00
#
_symmetry.space_group_name_H-M   'P 1'
#
loop_
_entity.id
_entity.type
_entity.pdbx_description
1 polymer ?
#
loop_
_entity_poly.entity_id
_entity_poly.type
_entity_poly.pdbx_seq_one_letter_code
_entity_poly.pdbx_strand_id
1 'polypeptide(L)'
;MKGLLYKEWATLTSSYKQTVFFIAVLYGGISILTGQTGMAYALLVVFSILITSTISFDENSHWDIYARTLPVTPAQLVGSKYLFGLCGLALGTVCTVLIVALNNVLPPLLFWHTSYKVPPLECLAALLACGSMALLLVALLLPLSYRFNSVKARSWLFLILGVLGGCIGLVASVSPDLMQLFNASDEVLLTGLVAAFVGLLAVYFVSYKVCVGIYKRKEY
;
A
#
# COMPACT_ATOMS: atom_id res chain seq x y z
N MET A 1 22.58 -4.46 4.07
CA MET A 1 21.14 -4.70 3.99
C MET A 1 20.45 -4.78 5.36
N LYS A 2 20.86 -5.68 6.28
CA LYS A 2 20.21 -5.82 7.61
C LYS A 2 20.18 -4.50 8.40
N GLY A 3 21.30 -3.76 8.47
CA GLY A 3 21.36 -2.47 9.17
C GLY A 3 20.46 -1.38 8.59
N LEU A 4 20.30 -1.35 7.24
CA LEU A 4 19.39 -0.41 6.57
C LEU A 4 17.93 -0.73 6.90
N LEU A 5 17.53 -2.00 6.88
CA LEU A 5 16.18 -2.42 7.28
C LEU A 5 15.92 -2.16 8.76
N TYR A 6 16.91 -2.41 9.63
CA TYR A 6 16.80 -2.07 11.05
C TYR A 6 16.61 -0.56 11.26
N LYS A 7 17.32 0.28 10.53
CA LYS A 7 17.15 1.74 10.55
C LYS A 7 15.72 2.14 10.16
N GLU A 8 15.17 1.58 9.06
CA GLU A 8 13.79 1.86 8.64
C GLU A 8 12.77 1.44 9.72
N TRP A 9 12.97 0.26 10.30
CA TRP A 9 12.13 -0.23 11.39
C TRP A 9 12.24 0.65 12.64
N ALA A 10 13.46 1.04 13.03
CA ALA A 10 13.70 1.93 14.16
C ALA A 10 13.06 3.30 13.96
N THR A 11 13.15 3.88 12.75
CA THR A 11 12.50 5.15 12.41
C THR A 11 10.98 5.03 12.51
N LEU A 12 10.40 3.93 12.01
CA LEU A 12 8.96 3.70 12.07
C LEU A 12 8.50 3.55 13.53
N THR A 13 9.20 2.75 14.33
CA THR A 13 8.81 2.49 15.73
C THR A 13 9.04 3.68 16.64
N SER A 14 10.05 4.52 16.40
CA SER A 14 10.29 5.71 17.22
C SER A 14 9.31 6.84 16.90
N SER A 15 9.04 7.08 15.61
CA SER A 15 8.27 8.25 15.17
C SER A 15 6.81 7.98 14.89
N TYR A 16 6.47 6.76 14.47
CA TYR A 16 5.11 6.41 14.03
C TYR A 16 4.42 5.33 14.87
N LYS A 17 5.04 4.82 15.94
CA LYS A 17 4.44 3.77 16.77
C LYS A 17 3.01 4.10 17.22
N GLN A 18 2.81 5.32 17.73
CA GLN A 18 1.51 5.78 18.19
C GLN A 18 0.51 5.90 17.03
N THR A 19 0.95 6.47 15.91
CA THR A 19 0.12 6.66 14.71
C THR A 19 -0.31 5.31 14.12
N VAL A 20 0.62 4.35 13.99
CA VAL A 20 0.35 2.99 13.50
C VAL A 20 -0.65 2.28 14.40
N PHE A 21 -0.44 2.35 15.74
CA PHE A 21 -1.33 1.76 16.71
C PHE A 21 -2.73 2.41 16.65
N PHE A 22 -2.79 3.75 16.62
CA PHE A 22 -4.06 4.48 16.57
C PHE A 22 -4.86 4.17 15.30
N ILE A 23 -4.19 4.12 14.15
CA ILE A 23 -4.82 3.75 12.87
C ILE A 23 -5.34 2.30 12.90
N ALA A 24 -4.54 1.36 13.41
CA ALA A 24 -4.96 -0.04 13.52
C ALA A 24 -6.20 -0.20 14.43
N VAL A 25 -6.21 0.47 15.58
CA VAL A 25 -7.33 0.45 16.52
C VAL A 25 -8.56 1.16 15.92
N LEU A 26 -8.38 2.30 15.25
CA LEU A 26 -9.47 3.06 14.68
C LEU A 26 -10.13 2.30 13.52
N TYR A 27 -9.38 1.85 12.53
CA TYR A 27 -9.93 1.12 11.38
C TYR A 27 -10.45 -0.27 11.78
N GLY A 28 -9.71 -0.98 12.64
CA GLY A 28 -10.14 -2.26 13.18
C GLY A 28 -11.38 -2.13 14.07
N GLY A 29 -11.38 -1.15 14.97
CA GLY A 29 -12.51 -0.87 15.86
C GLY A 29 -13.78 -0.48 15.09
N ILE A 30 -13.67 0.45 14.12
CA ILE A 30 -14.81 0.81 13.27
C ILE A 30 -15.32 -0.40 12.48
N SER A 31 -14.41 -1.20 11.91
CA SER A 31 -14.78 -2.41 11.17
C SER A 31 -15.58 -3.39 12.04
N ILE A 32 -15.13 -3.61 13.28
CA ILE A 32 -15.82 -4.50 14.24
C ILE A 32 -17.15 -3.90 14.69
N LEU A 33 -17.19 -2.60 14.98
CA LEU A 33 -18.40 -1.92 15.47
C LEU A 33 -19.50 -1.82 14.41
N THR A 34 -19.12 -1.58 13.14
CA THR A 34 -20.09 -1.41 12.04
C THR A 34 -20.39 -2.71 11.30
N GLY A 35 -19.61 -3.77 11.53
CA GLY A 35 -19.68 -5.02 10.75
C GLY A 35 -19.22 -4.86 9.30
N GLN A 36 -18.69 -3.67 8.92
CA GLN A 36 -18.22 -3.39 7.57
C GLN A 36 -16.76 -3.75 7.41
N THR A 37 -16.48 -4.75 6.61
CA THR A 37 -15.11 -5.23 6.33
C THR A 37 -14.30 -4.29 5.45
N GLY A 38 -14.94 -3.37 4.73
CA GLY A 38 -14.27 -2.39 3.86
C GLY A 38 -13.21 -1.56 4.60
N MET A 39 -13.46 -1.20 5.86
CA MET A 39 -12.48 -0.48 6.70
C MET A 39 -11.24 -1.33 7.00
N ALA A 40 -11.41 -2.64 7.21
CA ALA A 40 -10.29 -3.55 7.42
C ALA A 40 -9.38 -3.62 6.17
N TYR A 41 -9.96 -3.67 4.97
CA TYR A 41 -9.19 -3.66 3.73
C TYR A 41 -8.48 -2.33 3.46
N ALA A 42 -9.08 -1.20 3.83
CA ALA A 42 -8.44 0.11 3.76
C ALA A 42 -7.15 0.17 4.59
N LEU A 43 -7.10 -0.54 5.70
CA LEU A 43 -5.92 -0.62 6.57
C LEU A 43 -4.68 -1.15 5.84
N LEU A 44 -4.85 -2.13 4.94
CA LEU A 44 -3.76 -2.66 4.11
C LEU A 44 -3.11 -1.57 3.26
N VAL A 45 -3.92 -0.74 2.62
CA VAL A 45 -3.45 0.39 1.79
C VAL A 45 -2.76 1.44 2.66
N VAL A 46 -3.36 1.78 3.80
CA VAL A 46 -2.81 2.78 4.72
C VAL A 46 -1.46 2.35 5.28
N PHE A 47 -1.29 1.08 5.69
CA PHE A 47 0.01 0.57 6.15
C PHE A 47 1.09 0.67 5.07
N SER A 48 0.74 0.36 3.82
CA SER A 48 1.68 0.45 2.70
C SER A 48 2.14 1.90 2.45
N ILE A 49 1.25 2.89 2.59
CA ILE A 49 1.58 4.30 2.44
C ILE A 49 2.39 4.83 3.63
N LEU A 50 2.08 4.40 4.85
CA LEU A 50 2.81 4.83 6.05
C LEU A 50 4.30 4.55 5.95
N ILE A 51 4.67 3.44 5.35
CA ILE A 51 6.06 3.06 5.16
C ILE A 51 6.80 4.04 4.26
N THR A 52 6.13 4.61 3.26
CA THR A 52 6.74 5.64 2.41
C THR A 52 6.99 6.95 3.16
N SER A 53 6.33 7.14 4.32
CA SER A 53 6.55 8.31 5.15
C SER A 53 7.96 8.36 5.78
N THR A 54 8.66 7.23 5.88
CA THR A 54 10.07 7.20 6.32
C THR A 54 10.99 7.97 5.38
N ILE A 55 10.62 8.16 4.11
CA ILE A 55 11.38 8.98 3.15
C ILE A 55 11.36 10.45 3.56
N SER A 56 10.23 10.95 4.06
CA SER A 56 10.13 12.33 4.55
C SER A 56 11.06 12.58 5.75
N PHE A 57 11.27 11.58 6.60
CA PHE A 57 12.25 11.68 7.69
C PHE A 57 13.68 11.69 7.18
N ASP A 58 13.98 10.86 6.19
CA ASP A 58 15.30 10.83 5.59
C ASP A 58 15.65 12.18 4.93
N GLU A 59 14.68 12.82 4.27
CA GLU A 59 14.85 14.15 3.70
C GLU A 59 15.07 15.20 4.79
N ASN A 60 14.25 15.22 5.85
CA ASN A 60 14.36 16.21 6.93
C ASN A 60 15.64 16.05 7.77
N SER A 61 16.13 14.82 7.90
CA SER A 61 17.37 14.52 8.62
C SER A 61 18.63 14.59 7.76
N HIS A 62 18.51 14.94 6.48
CA HIS A 62 19.61 14.91 5.51
C HIS A 62 20.34 13.56 5.47
N TRP A 63 19.60 12.46 5.70
CA TRP A 63 20.13 11.11 5.73
C TRP A 63 20.83 10.73 4.43
N ASP A 64 20.35 11.22 3.32
CA ASP A 64 20.90 10.97 1.98
C ASP A 64 22.37 11.43 1.84
N ILE A 65 22.75 12.52 2.50
CA ILE A 65 24.15 13.01 2.54
C ILE A 65 24.99 12.04 3.39
N TYR A 66 24.51 11.67 4.59
CA TYR A 66 25.22 10.77 5.47
C TYR A 66 25.35 9.36 4.86
N ALA A 67 24.31 8.88 4.20
CA ALA A 67 24.29 7.55 3.58
C ALA A 67 25.38 7.36 2.52
N ARG A 68 25.88 8.44 1.90
CA ARG A 68 26.98 8.40 0.93
C ARG A 68 28.33 8.20 1.55
N THR A 69 28.51 8.53 2.83
CA THR A 69 29.76 8.25 3.54
C THR A 69 29.86 6.79 3.98
N LEU A 70 28.76 6.06 3.92
CA LEU A 70 28.71 4.65 4.28
C LEU A 70 29.15 3.76 3.10
N PRO A 71 29.75 2.59 3.36
CA PRO A 71 30.12 1.63 2.33
C PRO A 71 28.89 0.84 1.82
N VAL A 72 27.89 1.56 1.32
CA VAL A 72 26.63 1.00 0.79
C VAL A 72 26.41 1.45 -0.64
N THR A 73 25.88 0.57 -1.47
CA THR A 73 25.59 0.90 -2.87
C THR A 73 24.24 1.62 -2.99
N PRO A 74 24.06 2.49 -4.00
CA PRO A 74 22.76 3.13 -4.29
C PRO A 74 21.61 2.12 -4.43
N ALA A 75 21.90 0.97 -5.03
CA ALA A 75 20.93 -0.11 -5.18
C ALA A 75 20.48 -0.70 -3.82
N GLN A 76 21.39 -0.77 -2.84
CA GLN A 76 21.06 -1.25 -1.50
C GLN A 76 20.23 -0.23 -0.72
N LEU A 77 20.51 1.07 -0.87
CA LEU A 77 19.74 2.14 -0.22
C LEU A 77 18.29 2.19 -0.74
N VAL A 78 18.13 2.21 -2.05
CA VAL A 78 16.80 2.18 -2.66
C VAL A 78 16.11 0.85 -2.39
N GLY A 79 16.85 -0.27 -2.48
CA GLY A 79 16.32 -1.61 -2.25
C GLY A 79 15.78 -1.81 -0.84
N SER A 80 16.37 -1.19 0.18
CA SER A 80 15.86 -1.26 1.55
C SER A 80 14.47 -0.63 1.68
N LYS A 81 14.20 0.48 0.97
CA LYS A 81 12.88 1.13 0.95
C LYS A 81 11.81 0.28 0.26
N TYR A 82 12.17 -0.32 -0.88
CA TYR A 82 11.28 -1.23 -1.59
C TYR A 82 10.97 -2.49 -0.77
N LEU A 83 11.98 -3.12 -0.18
CA LEU A 83 11.77 -4.24 0.73
C LEU A 83 10.90 -3.87 1.93
N PHE A 84 11.13 -2.69 2.50
CA PHE A 84 10.33 -2.21 3.62
C PHE A 84 8.88 -1.94 3.22
N GLY A 85 8.63 -1.47 1.97
CA GLY A 85 7.30 -1.37 1.38
C GLY A 85 6.58 -2.72 1.29
N LEU A 86 7.27 -3.77 0.86
CA LEU A 86 6.71 -5.13 0.85
C LEU A 86 6.45 -5.68 2.26
N CYS A 87 7.32 -5.38 3.22
CA CYS A 87 7.08 -5.74 4.63
C CYS A 87 5.80 -5.09 5.17
N GLY A 88 5.53 -3.83 4.79
CA GLY A 88 4.31 -3.16 5.18
C GLY A 88 3.07 -3.72 4.55
N LEU A 89 3.15 -4.08 3.29
CA LEU A 89 2.08 -4.79 2.61
C LEU A 89 1.78 -6.11 3.32
N ALA A 90 2.82 -6.88 3.66
CA ALA A 90 2.67 -8.14 4.39
C ALA A 90 2.07 -7.93 5.79
N LEU A 91 2.53 -6.93 6.55
CA LEU A 91 1.95 -6.59 7.85
C LEU A 91 0.50 -6.12 7.71
N GLY A 92 0.20 -5.29 6.72
CA GLY A 92 -1.16 -4.84 6.42
C GLY A 92 -2.09 -6.00 6.08
N THR A 93 -1.64 -6.97 5.27
CA THR A 93 -2.45 -8.17 4.95
C THR A 93 -2.72 -9.02 6.19
N VAL A 94 -1.72 -9.26 7.04
CA VAL A 94 -1.90 -10.01 8.29
C VAL A 94 -2.90 -9.32 9.20
N CYS A 95 -2.76 -8.00 9.42
CA CYS A 95 -3.71 -7.24 10.25
C CYS A 95 -5.13 -7.28 9.67
N THR A 96 -5.27 -7.10 8.35
CA THR A 96 -6.58 -7.15 7.68
C THR A 96 -7.25 -8.51 7.85
N VAL A 97 -6.50 -9.60 7.61
CA VAL A 97 -7.02 -10.97 7.76
C VAL A 97 -7.44 -11.23 9.21
N LEU A 98 -6.66 -10.79 10.19
CA LEU A 98 -7.01 -10.92 11.60
C LEU A 98 -8.31 -10.17 11.94
N ILE A 99 -8.47 -8.93 11.46
CA ILE A 99 -9.68 -8.14 11.71
C ILE A 99 -10.90 -8.76 11.04
N VAL A 100 -10.77 -9.24 9.79
CA VAL A 100 -11.86 -9.93 9.08
C VAL A 100 -12.23 -11.23 9.79
N ALA A 101 -11.25 -12.00 10.28
CA ALA A 101 -11.50 -13.20 11.09
C ALA A 101 -12.22 -12.86 12.40
N LEU A 102 -11.80 -11.79 13.10
CA LEU A 102 -12.48 -11.29 14.29
C LEU A 102 -13.92 -10.85 13.97
N ASN A 103 -14.15 -10.16 12.87
CA ASN A 103 -15.49 -9.79 12.42
C ASN A 103 -16.40 -10.99 12.17
N ASN A 104 -15.86 -12.10 11.70
CA ASN A 104 -16.65 -13.33 11.49
C ASN A 104 -17.00 -14.06 12.80
N VAL A 105 -16.24 -13.84 13.88
CA VAL A 105 -16.40 -14.53 15.17
C VAL A 105 -17.16 -13.68 16.21
N LEU A 106 -16.81 -12.38 16.32
CA LEU A 106 -17.31 -11.50 17.38
C LEU A 106 -18.75 -10.98 17.23
N PRO A 107 -19.33 -10.76 16.05
CA PRO A 107 -20.64 -10.13 15.91
C PRO A 107 -21.80 -10.86 16.56
N PRO A 108 -21.83 -12.20 16.60
CA PRO A 108 -22.89 -12.87 17.34
C PRO A 108 -22.88 -12.59 18.83
N LEU A 109 -21.76 -12.06 19.37
CA LEU A 109 -21.56 -11.85 20.81
C LEU A 109 -21.82 -10.41 21.28
N LEU A 110 -21.63 -9.39 20.45
CA LEU A 110 -21.61 -8.00 20.91
C LEU A 110 -22.62 -7.05 20.23
N PHE A 111 -23.12 -7.32 19.02
CA PHE A 111 -23.90 -6.33 18.26
C PHE A 111 -25.16 -6.89 17.61
N TRP A 112 -26.18 -6.02 17.54
CA TRP A 112 -27.55 -6.25 17.06
C TRP A 112 -27.66 -6.33 15.53
N HIS A 113 -26.56 -6.18 14.80
CA HIS A 113 -26.56 -6.23 13.35
C HIS A 113 -26.24 -7.63 12.86
N THR A 114 -27.04 -8.08 11.89
CA THR A 114 -26.78 -9.31 11.14
C THR A 114 -25.43 -9.19 10.47
N SER A 115 -24.40 -9.80 11.06
CA SER A 115 -23.05 -9.80 10.48
C SER A 115 -23.07 -10.57 9.19
N TYR A 116 -22.73 -9.85 8.11
CA TYR A 116 -22.43 -10.49 6.86
C TYR A 116 -21.13 -11.28 7.03
N LYS A 117 -21.23 -12.61 7.02
CA LYS A 117 -20.04 -13.46 6.99
C LYS A 117 -19.42 -13.38 5.60
N VAL A 118 -18.23 -12.80 5.53
CA VAL A 118 -17.51 -12.69 4.26
C VAL A 118 -17.04 -14.08 3.84
N PRO A 119 -17.48 -14.59 2.69
CA PRO A 119 -16.98 -15.84 2.16
C PRO A 119 -15.48 -15.75 1.87
N PRO A 120 -14.72 -16.85 2.00
CA PRO A 120 -13.28 -16.84 1.84
C PRO A 120 -12.83 -16.39 0.44
N LEU A 121 -13.65 -16.63 -0.58
CA LEU A 121 -13.38 -16.18 -1.95
C LEU A 121 -13.45 -14.66 -2.09
N GLU A 122 -14.46 -14.02 -1.54
CA GLU A 122 -14.60 -12.56 -1.52
C GLU A 122 -13.46 -11.90 -0.71
N CYS A 123 -13.09 -12.52 0.41
CA CYS A 123 -11.95 -12.06 1.20
C CYS A 123 -10.65 -12.08 0.39
N LEU A 124 -10.40 -13.16 -0.34
CA LEU A 124 -9.23 -13.29 -1.20
C LEU A 124 -9.24 -12.25 -2.34
N ALA A 125 -10.38 -12.09 -3.00
CA ALA A 125 -10.56 -11.11 -4.07
C ALA A 125 -10.31 -9.67 -3.57
N ALA A 126 -10.87 -9.31 -2.40
CA ALA A 126 -10.67 -8.01 -1.79
C ALA A 126 -9.21 -7.77 -1.36
N LEU A 127 -8.53 -8.79 -0.81
CA LEU A 127 -7.11 -8.70 -0.47
C LEU A 127 -6.23 -8.51 -1.71
N LEU A 128 -6.52 -9.21 -2.81
CA LEU A 128 -5.80 -9.05 -4.07
C LEU A 128 -6.04 -7.66 -4.69
N ALA A 129 -7.28 -7.17 -4.67
CA ALA A 129 -7.63 -5.85 -5.18
C ALA A 129 -6.94 -4.73 -4.38
N CYS A 130 -7.07 -4.75 -3.05
CA CYS A 130 -6.44 -3.75 -2.17
C CYS A 130 -4.91 -3.87 -2.16
N GLY A 131 -4.37 -5.10 -2.22
CA GLY A 131 -2.95 -5.34 -2.36
C GLY A 131 -2.38 -4.81 -3.68
N SER A 132 -3.10 -5.00 -4.77
CA SER A 132 -2.78 -4.43 -6.09
C SER A 132 -2.73 -2.90 -6.05
N MET A 133 -3.73 -2.28 -5.45
CA MET A 133 -3.78 -0.83 -5.26
C MET A 133 -2.61 -0.34 -4.41
N ALA A 134 -2.31 -1.02 -3.32
CA ALA A 134 -1.18 -0.67 -2.45
C ALA A 134 0.17 -0.77 -3.17
N LEU A 135 0.40 -1.84 -3.95
CA LEU A 135 1.61 -2.00 -4.77
C LEU A 135 1.76 -0.87 -5.80
N LEU A 136 0.66 -0.52 -6.48
CA LEU A 136 0.64 0.56 -7.47
C LEU A 136 0.99 1.91 -6.82
N LEU A 137 0.38 2.21 -5.67
CA LEU A 137 0.65 3.45 -4.94
C LEU A 137 2.11 3.56 -4.51
N VAL A 138 2.68 2.50 -3.96
CA VAL A 138 4.09 2.49 -3.53
C VAL A 138 5.02 2.57 -4.74
N ALA A 139 4.70 1.83 -5.83
CA ALA A 139 5.48 1.85 -7.07
C ALA A 139 5.54 3.23 -7.74
N LEU A 140 4.49 4.04 -7.61
CA LEU A 140 4.44 5.40 -8.13
C LEU A 140 5.07 6.41 -7.15
N LEU A 141 4.77 6.28 -5.87
CA LEU A 141 5.20 7.25 -4.85
C LEU A 141 6.71 7.25 -4.65
N LEU A 142 7.37 6.08 -4.66
CA LEU A 142 8.80 5.97 -4.45
C LEU A 142 9.63 6.75 -5.49
N PRO A 143 9.49 6.52 -6.81
CA PRO A 143 10.28 7.26 -7.80
C PRO A 143 9.96 8.77 -7.82
N LEU A 144 8.69 9.13 -7.56
CA LEU A 144 8.30 10.54 -7.44
C LEU A 144 8.98 11.20 -6.23
N SER A 145 9.05 10.53 -5.08
CA SER A 145 9.71 11.04 -3.88
C SER A 145 11.21 11.24 -4.09
N TYR A 146 11.87 10.32 -4.79
CA TYR A 146 13.30 10.48 -5.11
C TYR A 146 13.58 11.58 -6.10
N ARG A 147 12.63 11.90 -7.00
CA ARG A 147 12.79 12.95 -8.01
C ARG A 147 12.40 14.34 -7.52
N PHE A 148 11.29 14.48 -6.76
CA PHE A 148 10.66 15.77 -6.46
C PHE A 148 10.68 16.05 -4.98
N ASN A 149 11.04 15.54 -4.05
CA ASN A 149 10.76 15.73 -2.61
C ASN A 149 9.42 15.10 -2.20
N SER A 150 9.37 14.53 -1.01
CA SER A 150 8.23 13.75 -0.49
C SER A 150 6.91 14.51 -0.47
N VAL A 151 6.93 15.81 -0.17
CA VAL A 151 5.72 16.67 -0.15
C VAL A 151 5.18 16.85 -1.56
N LYS A 152 6.03 17.24 -2.52
CA LYS A 152 5.63 17.41 -3.92
C LYS A 152 5.22 16.09 -4.56
N ALA A 153 5.89 15.00 -4.21
CA ALA A 153 5.57 13.65 -4.71
C ALA A 153 4.14 13.23 -4.35
N ARG A 154 3.67 13.52 -3.14
CA ARG A 154 2.28 13.25 -2.73
C ARG A 154 1.28 14.06 -3.54
N SER A 155 1.55 15.35 -3.77
CA SER A 155 0.67 16.20 -4.60
C SER A 155 0.59 15.68 -6.05
N TRP A 156 1.70 15.29 -6.65
CA TRP A 156 1.74 14.68 -7.97
C TRP A 156 1.01 13.34 -8.01
N LEU A 157 1.14 12.53 -6.98
CA LEU A 157 0.43 11.26 -6.88
C LEU A 157 -1.09 11.48 -6.87
N PHE A 158 -1.60 12.43 -6.06
CA PHE A 158 -3.03 12.76 -6.05
C PHE A 158 -3.52 13.27 -7.40
N LEU A 159 -2.71 14.08 -8.10
CA LEU A 159 -3.04 14.54 -9.44
C LEU A 159 -3.13 13.39 -10.44
N ILE A 160 -2.15 12.48 -10.44
CA ILE A 160 -2.14 11.29 -11.32
C ILE A 160 -3.35 10.40 -11.03
N LEU A 161 -3.63 10.12 -9.75
CA LEU A 161 -4.79 9.31 -9.36
C LEU A 161 -6.11 9.99 -9.70
N GLY A 162 -6.20 11.30 -9.54
CA GLY A 162 -7.39 12.08 -9.91
C GLY A 162 -7.67 12.03 -11.41
N VAL A 163 -6.63 12.21 -12.23
CA VAL A 163 -6.74 12.09 -13.69
C VAL A 163 -7.11 10.68 -14.11
N LEU A 164 -6.43 9.66 -13.58
CA LEU A 164 -6.74 8.26 -13.89
C LEU A 164 -8.16 7.88 -13.46
N GLY A 165 -8.55 8.24 -12.24
CA GLY A 165 -9.90 8.00 -11.73
C GLY A 165 -10.98 8.73 -12.55
N GLY A 166 -10.72 9.98 -12.94
CA GLY A 166 -11.59 10.74 -13.83
C GLY A 166 -11.73 10.11 -15.22
N CYS A 167 -10.61 9.67 -15.81
CA CYS A 167 -10.64 8.97 -17.11
C CYS A 167 -11.42 7.65 -17.02
N ILE A 168 -11.20 6.86 -15.98
CA ILE A 168 -11.93 5.60 -15.76
C ILE A 168 -13.42 5.88 -15.57
N GLY A 169 -13.78 6.91 -14.78
CA GLY A 169 -15.17 7.32 -14.58
C GLY A 169 -15.85 7.78 -15.87
N LEU A 170 -15.15 8.54 -16.73
CA LEU A 170 -15.66 8.95 -18.03
C LEU A 170 -15.86 7.75 -18.95
N VAL A 171 -14.89 6.83 -19.03
CA VAL A 171 -15.02 5.62 -19.85
C VAL A 171 -16.19 4.76 -19.37
N ALA A 172 -16.35 4.60 -18.06
CA ALA A 172 -17.47 3.86 -17.47
C ALA A 172 -18.82 4.50 -17.78
N SER A 173 -18.90 5.83 -17.85
CA SER A 173 -20.14 6.55 -18.17
C SER A 173 -20.52 6.47 -19.67
N VAL A 174 -19.52 6.43 -20.54
CA VAL A 174 -19.73 6.40 -22.01
C VAL A 174 -19.95 4.97 -22.53
N SER A 175 -19.37 3.98 -21.86
CA SER A 175 -19.43 2.58 -22.29
C SER A 175 -19.92 1.67 -21.15
N PRO A 176 -21.26 1.61 -20.91
CA PRO A 176 -21.83 0.79 -19.84
C PRO A 176 -21.58 -0.72 -20.09
N ASP A 177 -21.33 -1.14 -21.34
CA ASP A 177 -20.98 -2.53 -21.67
C ASP A 177 -19.65 -2.98 -21.06
N LEU A 178 -18.71 -2.05 -20.84
CA LEU A 178 -17.48 -2.36 -20.10
C LEU A 178 -17.73 -2.66 -18.62
N MET A 179 -18.81 -2.14 -18.05
CA MET A 179 -19.25 -2.51 -16.70
C MET A 179 -19.75 -3.96 -16.61
N GLN A 180 -20.21 -4.54 -17.72
CA GLN A 180 -20.62 -5.95 -17.74
C GLN A 180 -19.40 -6.90 -17.60
N LEU A 181 -18.19 -6.46 -17.94
CA LEU A 181 -16.96 -7.20 -17.65
C LEU A 181 -16.73 -7.40 -16.14
N PHE A 182 -17.26 -6.50 -15.31
CA PHE A 182 -17.22 -6.64 -13.84
C PHE A 182 -18.32 -7.59 -13.30
N ASN A 183 -19.32 -7.92 -14.11
CA ASN A 183 -20.33 -8.93 -13.81
C ASN A 183 -19.93 -10.33 -14.33
N ALA A 184 -18.64 -10.52 -14.64
CA ALA A 184 -18.11 -11.82 -15.02
C ALA A 184 -18.23 -12.82 -13.86
N SER A 185 -18.20 -14.11 -14.18
CA SER A 185 -18.19 -15.15 -13.14
C SER A 185 -17.06 -14.96 -12.17
N ASP A 186 -17.26 -15.31 -10.90
CA ASP A 186 -16.28 -15.16 -9.81
C ASP A 186 -14.89 -15.71 -10.14
N GLU A 187 -14.82 -16.77 -10.93
CA GLU A 187 -13.56 -17.38 -11.41
C GLU A 187 -12.80 -16.48 -12.38
N VAL A 188 -13.50 -15.79 -13.28
CA VAL A 188 -12.88 -14.87 -14.25
C VAL A 188 -12.40 -13.61 -13.54
N LEU A 189 -13.16 -13.11 -12.57
CA LEU A 189 -12.75 -11.98 -11.73
C LEU A 189 -11.50 -12.31 -10.92
N LEU A 190 -11.47 -13.48 -10.29
CA LEU A 190 -10.33 -13.91 -9.48
C LEU A 190 -9.06 -14.08 -10.34
N THR A 191 -9.17 -14.73 -11.51
CA THR A 191 -8.05 -14.88 -12.44
C THR A 191 -7.54 -13.54 -12.95
N GLY A 192 -8.44 -12.60 -13.24
CA GLY A 192 -8.09 -11.22 -13.61
C GLY A 192 -7.34 -10.48 -12.50
N LEU A 193 -7.79 -10.59 -11.25
CA LEU A 193 -7.15 -9.98 -10.10
C LEU A 193 -5.76 -10.57 -9.82
N VAL A 194 -5.60 -11.89 -9.94
CA VAL A 194 -4.30 -12.55 -9.80
C VAL A 194 -3.34 -12.08 -10.90
N ALA A 195 -3.80 -12.04 -12.16
CA ALA A 195 -2.99 -11.54 -13.28
C ALA A 195 -2.58 -10.07 -13.08
N ALA A 196 -3.51 -9.22 -12.62
CA ALA A 196 -3.23 -7.82 -12.29
C ALA A 196 -2.20 -7.69 -11.16
N PHE A 197 -2.33 -8.48 -10.10
CA PHE A 197 -1.39 -8.48 -8.97
C PHE A 197 0.02 -8.89 -9.41
N VAL A 198 0.16 -9.94 -10.22
CA VAL A 198 1.44 -10.39 -10.78
C VAL A 198 2.03 -9.33 -11.72
N GLY A 199 1.20 -8.72 -12.57
CA GLY A 199 1.62 -7.62 -13.44
C GLY A 199 2.14 -6.42 -12.65
N LEU A 200 1.46 -6.06 -11.56
CA LEU A 200 1.90 -4.97 -10.68
C LEU A 200 3.18 -5.28 -9.90
N LEU A 201 3.44 -6.54 -9.57
CA LEU A 201 4.75 -6.94 -9.03
C LEU A 201 5.88 -6.69 -10.05
N ALA A 202 5.64 -6.96 -11.34
CA ALA A 202 6.60 -6.64 -12.39
C ALA A 202 6.81 -5.11 -12.51
N VAL A 203 5.72 -4.33 -12.48
CA VAL A 203 5.79 -2.85 -12.45
C VAL A 203 6.56 -2.34 -11.24
N TYR A 204 6.35 -2.95 -10.07
CA TYR A 204 7.09 -2.63 -8.85
C TYR A 204 8.59 -2.85 -9.00
N PHE A 205 8.99 -3.94 -9.64
CA PHE A 205 10.40 -4.22 -9.92
C PHE A 205 11.01 -3.26 -10.95
N VAL A 206 10.24 -2.89 -11.99
CA VAL A 206 10.67 -1.85 -12.96
C VAL A 206 10.83 -0.51 -12.26
N SER A 207 9.88 -0.12 -11.42
CA SER A 207 9.93 1.08 -10.60
C SER A 207 11.19 1.14 -9.72
N TYR A 208 11.57 0.02 -9.12
CA TYR A 208 12.83 -0.10 -8.37
C TYR A 208 14.05 0.25 -9.24
N LYS A 209 14.15 -0.33 -10.44
CA LYS A 209 15.27 -0.03 -11.37
C LYS A 209 15.31 1.44 -11.78
N VAL A 210 14.16 2.02 -12.07
CA VAL A 210 14.03 3.46 -12.40
C VAL A 210 14.50 4.30 -11.21
N CYS A 211 14.09 3.96 -10.00
CA CYS A 211 14.46 4.68 -8.79
C CYS A 211 15.98 4.63 -8.52
N VAL A 212 16.61 3.47 -8.71
CA VAL A 212 18.07 3.34 -8.63
C VAL A 212 18.77 4.21 -9.68
N GLY A 213 18.21 4.29 -10.89
CA GLY A 213 18.71 5.17 -11.97
C GLY A 213 18.62 6.65 -11.60
N ILE A 214 17.49 7.08 -11.02
CA ILE A 214 17.29 8.46 -10.55
C ILE A 214 18.29 8.79 -9.43
N TYR A 215 18.43 7.91 -8.45
CA TYR A 215 19.33 8.12 -7.32
C TYR A 215 20.80 8.24 -7.72
N LYS A 216 21.25 7.44 -8.71
CA LYS A 216 22.62 7.52 -9.26
C LYS A 216 22.92 8.84 -9.97
N ARG A 217 21.92 9.47 -10.59
CA ARG A 217 22.05 10.73 -11.34
C ARG A 217 21.84 11.98 -10.48
N LYS A 218 21.42 11.80 -9.24
CA LYS A 218 21.19 12.92 -8.33
C LYS A 218 22.55 13.45 -7.85
N GLU A 219 22.98 14.57 -8.44
CA GLU A 219 24.12 15.37 -7.98
C GLU A 219 23.63 16.25 -6.81
N TYR A 220 24.45 16.36 -5.75
CA TYR A 220 24.20 17.22 -4.59
C TYR A 220 25.27 18.27 -4.49
#